data_c88d90b15f9a6c508b6bf9053a263e3b
#
_entry.id   c88d90b15f9a6c508b6bf9053a263e3b
#
_cell.length_a   1.000
_cell.length_b   1.000
_cell.length_c   1.000
_cell.angle_alpha   90.00
_cell.angle_beta   90.00
_cell.angle_gamma   90.00
#
_symmetry.space_group_name_H-M   'P 1'
#
loop_
_entity.id
_entity.type
_entity.pdbx_description
1 polymer ?
#
loop_
_entity_poly.entity_id
_entity_poly.type
_entity_poly.pdbx_seq_one_letter_code
_entity_poly.pdbx_strand_id
1 'polypeptide(L)'
;GEEVKGKMEIINDNRINFTASEQVTGATVAVEGKVERRRNPFIITGEYLIRAIMGIRSISLTYTSSQGQFLPGYLPETQFLGMSDYNNRLAPGWPFVLGYSDKNFFDKAVSNNWLSKDTLLNTPALYNEREDLSIRSLVEPFPGMRMDFNADRRFTEAASSYYIADYNGNFPDSTRNRIITGNFSISVISWGKKFKKISHFNR
;
A
#
# COMPACT_ATOMS: atom_id res chain seq x y z
N GLY A 1 -46.12 -43.77 27.84
CA GLY A 1 -46.93 -43.94 26.64
C GLY A 1 -46.28 -44.98 25.77
N GLU A 2 -47.03 -45.92 25.21
CA GLU A 2 -46.51 -46.89 24.25
C GLU A 2 -46.22 -46.22 22.93
N GLU A 3 -45.05 -46.52 22.36
CA GLU A 3 -44.68 -46.06 21.02
C GLU A 3 -45.47 -46.82 19.94
N VAL A 4 -46.20 -46.07 19.12
CA VAL A 4 -46.95 -46.65 18.00
C VAL A 4 -46.01 -46.95 16.84
N LYS A 5 -45.91 -48.22 16.46
CA LYS A 5 -45.13 -48.63 15.28
C LYS A 5 -45.92 -48.37 14.01
N GLY A 6 -45.30 -47.81 12.99
CA GLY A 6 -45.90 -47.52 11.71
C GLY A 6 -44.88 -47.27 10.60
N LYS A 7 -45.33 -47.18 9.37
CA LYS A 7 -44.53 -46.88 8.19
C LYS A 7 -44.65 -45.37 7.89
N MET A 8 -43.51 -44.71 7.78
CA MET A 8 -43.45 -43.32 7.41
C MET A 8 -43.07 -43.21 5.93
N GLU A 9 -43.84 -42.42 5.19
CA GLU A 9 -43.57 -42.12 3.79
C GLU A 9 -43.53 -40.62 3.56
N ILE A 10 -42.41 -40.10 3.11
CA ILE A 10 -42.23 -38.67 2.82
C ILE A 10 -42.69 -38.42 1.39
N ILE A 11 -43.77 -37.66 1.22
CA ILE A 11 -44.34 -37.34 -0.10
C ILE A 11 -43.65 -36.11 -0.72
N ASN A 12 -43.42 -35.08 0.10
CA ASN A 12 -42.68 -33.87 -0.30
C ASN A 12 -42.17 -33.14 0.96
N ASP A 13 -41.49 -32.00 0.77
CA ASP A 13 -40.87 -31.24 1.86
C ASP A 13 -41.83 -30.77 2.98
N ASN A 14 -43.16 -30.82 2.73
CA ASN A 14 -44.18 -30.31 3.65
C ASN A 14 -45.22 -31.38 4.01
N ARG A 15 -45.11 -32.61 3.49
CA ARG A 15 -46.12 -33.64 3.74
C ARG A 15 -45.47 -34.97 3.99
N ILE A 16 -45.80 -35.54 5.14
CA ILE A 16 -45.38 -36.87 5.58
C ILE A 16 -46.67 -37.69 5.85
N ASN A 17 -46.76 -38.87 5.27
CA ASN A 17 -47.81 -39.80 5.63
C ASN A 17 -47.25 -40.83 6.61
N PHE A 18 -47.98 -40.99 7.70
CA PHE A 18 -47.72 -42.02 8.69
C PHE A 18 -48.86 -43.05 8.68
N THR A 19 -48.56 -44.29 8.43
CA THR A 19 -49.53 -45.38 8.50
C THR A 19 -49.21 -46.25 9.70
N ALA A 20 -50.05 -46.18 10.70
CA ALA A 20 -49.94 -47.01 11.91
C ALA A 20 -50.19 -48.48 11.58
N SER A 21 -49.41 -49.38 12.19
CA SER A 21 -49.57 -50.84 12.00
C SER A 21 -50.76 -51.42 12.80
N GLU A 22 -51.32 -50.65 13.76
CA GLU A 22 -52.44 -51.08 14.60
C GLU A 22 -53.48 -49.93 14.73
N GLN A 23 -54.75 -50.25 14.99
CA GLN A 23 -55.79 -49.25 15.25
C GLN A 23 -55.53 -48.50 16.55
N VAL A 24 -55.23 -47.20 16.43
CA VAL A 24 -54.93 -46.36 17.59
C VAL A 24 -56.02 -45.31 17.72
N THR A 25 -56.65 -45.23 18.88
CA THR A 25 -57.61 -44.21 19.24
C THR A 25 -56.90 -43.12 20.03
N GLY A 26 -56.46 -42.06 19.33
CA GLY A 26 -55.78 -40.90 19.93
C GLY A 26 -54.28 -41.07 20.01
N ALA A 27 -53.60 -40.63 18.97
CA ALA A 27 -52.11 -40.55 18.94
C ALA A 27 -51.66 -39.11 18.92
N THR A 28 -50.64 -38.77 19.70
CA THR A 28 -49.93 -37.50 19.62
C THR A 28 -48.67 -37.71 18.81
N VAL A 29 -48.55 -36.98 17.69
CA VAL A 29 -47.34 -37.03 16.84
C VAL A 29 -46.45 -35.89 17.22
N ALA A 30 -45.26 -36.19 17.74
CA ALA A 30 -44.19 -35.23 17.92
C ALA A 30 -43.25 -35.30 16.71
N VAL A 31 -43.13 -34.22 15.96
CA VAL A 31 -42.21 -34.13 14.82
C VAL A 31 -41.01 -33.27 15.25
N GLU A 32 -39.87 -33.91 15.46
CA GLU A 32 -38.60 -33.22 15.66
C GLU A 32 -37.89 -33.12 14.33
N GLY A 33 -37.80 -31.91 13.77
CA GLY A 33 -37.11 -31.63 12.54
C GLY A 33 -35.83 -30.84 12.79
N LYS A 34 -34.71 -31.34 12.35
CA LYS A 34 -33.47 -30.56 12.31
C LYS A 34 -33.38 -29.85 10.96
N VAL A 35 -33.62 -28.55 10.96
CA VAL A 35 -33.46 -27.73 9.75
C VAL A 35 -32.00 -27.49 9.52
N GLU A 36 -31.40 -28.23 8.59
CA GLU A 36 -30.04 -27.90 8.07
C GLU A 36 -30.18 -26.75 7.09
N ARG A 37 -29.96 -25.52 7.57
CA ARG A 37 -29.79 -24.38 6.68
C ARG A 37 -28.45 -24.51 5.98
N ARG A 38 -28.43 -24.97 4.73
CA ARG A 38 -27.28 -24.82 3.85
C ARG A 38 -27.05 -23.33 3.62
N ARG A 39 -26.17 -22.73 4.44
CA ARG A 39 -25.73 -21.36 4.22
C ARG A 39 -24.90 -21.31 2.96
N ASN A 40 -25.24 -20.43 2.05
CA ASN A 40 -24.51 -20.19 0.81
C ASN A 40 -23.04 -19.86 1.15
N PRO A 41 -22.03 -20.54 0.57
CA PRO A 41 -20.61 -20.34 0.93
C PRO A 41 -20.17 -18.89 0.74
N PHE A 42 -20.76 -18.15 -0.20
CA PHE A 42 -20.52 -16.73 -0.41
C PHE A 42 -20.98 -15.86 0.77
N ILE A 43 -22.08 -16.23 1.42
CA ILE A 43 -22.58 -15.48 2.59
C ILE A 43 -21.64 -15.73 3.78
N ILE A 44 -21.15 -16.95 3.94
CA ILE A 44 -20.21 -17.30 5.01
C ILE A 44 -18.90 -16.54 4.82
N THR A 45 -18.36 -16.51 3.60
CA THR A 45 -17.13 -15.77 3.28
C THR A 45 -17.31 -14.27 3.51
N GLY A 46 -18.46 -13.70 3.09
CA GLY A 46 -18.79 -12.30 3.33
C GLY A 46 -18.89 -11.96 4.82
N GLU A 47 -19.48 -12.83 5.62
CA GLU A 47 -19.59 -12.65 7.07
C GLU A 47 -18.22 -12.63 7.75
N TYR A 48 -17.29 -13.51 7.35
CA TYR A 48 -15.91 -13.49 7.85
C TYR A 48 -15.14 -12.24 7.46
N LEU A 49 -15.31 -11.76 6.23
CA LEU A 49 -14.70 -10.50 5.78
C LEU A 49 -15.23 -9.31 6.58
N ILE A 50 -16.53 -9.21 6.79
CA ILE A 50 -17.12 -8.14 7.59
C ILE A 50 -16.62 -8.21 9.04
N ARG A 51 -16.55 -9.39 9.64
CA ARG A 51 -15.99 -9.57 11.00
C ARG A 51 -14.54 -9.16 11.08
N ALA A 52 -13.72 -9.50 10.07
CA ALA A 52 -12.33 -9.09 10.00
C ALA A 52 -12.18 -7.56 9.94
N ILE A 53 -13.01 -6.90 9.12
CA ILE A 53 -13.02 -5.43 9.02
C ILE A 53 -13.50 -4.79 10.33
N MET A 54 -14.54 -5.33 10.97
CA MET A 54 -15.04 -4.84 12.25
C MET A 54 -14.07 -5.10 13.41
N GLY A 55 -13.13 -6.04 13.23
CA GLY A 55 -12.07 -6.32 14.18
C GLY A 55 -10.93 -5.28 14.17
N ILE A 56 -10.90 -4.38 13.20
CA ILE A 56 -9.88 -3.34 13.12
C ILE A 56 -10.15 -2.28 14.20
N ARG A 57 -9.25 -2.19 15.17
CA ARG A 57 -9.34 -1.22 16.28
C ARG A 57 -8.71 0.12 15.93
N SER A 58 -7.59 0.07 15.25
CA SER A 58 -6.90 1.27 14.81
C SER A 58 -6.07 1.00 13.55
N ILE A 59 -6.01 1.99 12.68
CA ILE A 59 -5.09 2.05 11.56
C ILE A 59 -4.39 3.40 11.64
N SER A 60 -3.07 3.38 11.64
CA SER A 60 -2.24 4.57 11.51
C SER A 60 -1.42 4.44 10.24
N LEU A 61 -1.57 5.39 9.33
CA LEU A 61 -0.80 5.51 8.10
C LEU A 61 -0.05 6.82 8.14
N THR A 62 1.26 6.74 8.07
CA THR A 62 2.14 7.90 7.99
C THR A 62 2.91 7.84 6.69
N TYR A 63 2.75 8.87 5.87
CA TYR A 63 3.53 9.05 4.65
C TYR A 63 4.29 10.36 4.75
N THR A 64 5.60 10.28 4.58
CA THR A 64 6.48 11.44 4.57
C THR A 64 7.27 11.42 3.28
N SER A 65 7.20 12.51 2.53
CA SER A 65 8.03 12.77 1.36
C SER A 65 8.88 14.00 1.62
N SER A 66 10.18 13.88 1.42
CA SER A 66 11.14 14.96 1.55
C SER A 66 12.01 15.01 0.31
N GLN A 67 12.10 16.19 -0.29
CA GLN A 67 12.88 16.41 -1.49
C GLN A 67 13.79 17.62 -1.27
N GLY A 68 15.02 17.53 -1.75
CA GLY A 68 15.99 18.58 -1.70
C GLY A 68 16.71 18.73 -3.03
N GLN A 69 16.92 19.97 -3.45
CA GLN A 69 17.66 20.29 -4.65
C GLN A 69 18.72 21.34 -4.34
N PHE A 70 19.88 21.14 -4.90
CA PHE A 70 20.98 22.11 -4.89
C PHE A 70 21.44 22.31 -6.33
N LEU A 71 21.31 23.52 -6.82
CA LEU A 71 21.67 23.88 -8.19
C LEU A 71 22.68 25.02 -8.16
N PRO A 72 23.98 24.73 -8.39
CA PRO A 72 25.00 25.75 -8.44
C PRO A 72 24.84 26.60 -9.70
N GLY A 73 25.24 27.86 -9.59
CA GLY A 73 25.16 28.79 -10.72
C GLY A 73 23.75 29.24 -11.09
N TYR A 74 22.77 29.04 -10.20
CA TYR A 74 21.42 29.55 -10.39
C TYR A 74 21.38 31.06 -10.35
N LEU A 75 20.94 31.71 -11.42
CA LEU A 75 21.01 33.17 -11.63
C LEU A 75 19.81 33.95 -11.07
N PRO A 76 18.57 33.41 -11.10
CA PRO A 76 17.44 34.18 -10.60
C PRO A 76 17.57 34.44 -9.10
N GLU A 77 17.40 35.71 -8.71
CA GLU A 77 17.40 36.10 -7.30
C GLU A 77 16.08 35.70 -6.63
N THR A 78 16.15 35.41 -5.34
CA THR A 78 14.94 35.14 -4.55
C THR A 78 14.29 36.44 -4.11
N GLN A 79 13.05 36.67 -4.54
CA GLN A 79 12.24 37.80 -4.13
C GLN A 79 11.00 37.37 -3.36
N PHE A 80 9.84 37.92 -3.70
CA PHE A 80 8.59 37.59 -3.02
C PHE A 80 8.25 36.11 -3.14
N LEU A 81 8.00 35.45 -2.01
CA LEU A 81 7.74 34.00 -1.89
C LEU A 81 8.82 33.10 -2.51
N GLY A 82 10.07 33.56 -2.56
CA GLY A 82 11.17 32.77 -3.13
C GLY A 82 11.18 32.73 -4.66
N MET A 83 10.40 33.55 -5.32
CA MET A 83 10.31 33.65 -6.78
C MET A 83 10.77 35.02 -7.27
N SER A 84 11.29 35.05 -8.48
CA SER A 84 11.58 36.28 -9.22
C SER A 84 11.15 36.14 -10.69
N ASP A 85 10.88 37.26 -11.33
CA ASP A 85 10.73 37.31 -12.78
C ASP A 85 12.13 37.37 -13.42
N TYR A 86 12.52 36.31 -14.11
CA TYR A 86 13.77 36.23 -14.80
C TYR A 86 13.53 35.86 -16.27
N ASN A 87 13.91 36.72 -17.20
CA ASN A 87 13.65 36.56 -18.63
C ASN A 87 12.16 36.34 -18.98
N ASN A 88 11.26 37.13 -18.38
CA ASN A 88 9.80 37.04 -18.52
C ASN A 88 9.22 35.67 -18.09
N ARG A 89 9.87 35.01 -17.18
CA ARG A 89 9.41 33.75 -16.58
C ARG A 89 9.61 33.76 -15.07
N LEU A 90 8.60 33.28 -14.35
CA LEU A 90 8.70 33.10 -12.91
C LEU A 90 9.65 31.94 -12.60
N ALA A 91 10.76 32.26 -11.93
CA ALA A 91 11.79 31.34 -11.50
C ALA A 91 11.79 31.24 -9.95
N PRO A 92 11.78 30.06 -9.37
CA PRO A 92 11.76 28.71 -9.97
C PRO A 92 10.37 28.25 -10.43
N GLY A 93 9.31 28.97 -10.10
CA GLY A 93 7.92 28.68 -10.44
C GLY A 93 7.11 28.09 -9.28
N TRP A 94 5.80 28.23 -9.38
CA TRP A 94 4.86 27.83 -8.32
C TRP A 94 4.99 26.40 -7.83
N PRO A 95 5.14 25.38 -8.72
CA PRO A 95 5.28 24.00 -8.25
C PRO A 95 6.44 23.81 -7.28
N PHE A 96 7.58 24.45 -7.56
CA PHE A 96 8.77 24.36 -6.71
C PHE A 96 8.52 25.03 -5.35
N VAL A 97 7.94 26.22 -5.34
CA VAL A 97 7.64 26.97 -4.09
C VAL A 97 6.62 26.24 -3.23
N LEU A 98 5.69 25.52 -3.84
CA LEU A 98 4.71 24.71 -3.14
C LEU A 98 5.28 23.35 -2.68
N GLY A 99 6.59 23.11 -2.84
CA GLY A 99 7.24 21.87 -2.43
C GLY A 99 7.14 20.74 -3.44
N TYR A 100 6.68 21.02 -4.66
CA TYR A 100 6.67 20.04 -5.74
C TYR A 100 8.01 20.12 -6.49
N SER A 101 8.92 19.27 -6.11
CA SER A 101 10.24 19.20 -6.74
C SER A 101 10.22 18.18 -7.88
N ASP A 102 10.44 18.64 -9.09
CA ASP A 102 10.50 17.79 -10.28
C ASP A 102 11.97 17.39 -10.55
N LYS A 103 12.19 16.11 -10.86
CA LYS A 103 13.52 15.60 -11.30
C LYS A 103 14.03 16.32 -12.55
N ASN A 104 13.12 16.86 -13.36
CA ASN A 104 13.44 17.60 -14.57
C ASN A 104 13.69 19.10 -14.30
N PHE A 105 13.69 19.54 -13.04
CA PHE A 105 13.89 20.94 -12.70
C PHE A 105 15.20 21.50 -13.25
N PHE A 106 16.27 20.71 -13.20
CA PHE A 106 17.59 21.12 -13.70
C PHE A 106 17.58 21.33 -15.23
N ASP A 107 16.93 20.45 -15.97
CA ASP A 107 16.78 20.59 -17.42
C ASP A 107 15.90 21.78 -17.78
N LYS A 108 14.88 22.07 -16.95
CA LYS A 108 14.07 23.27 -17.07
C LYS A 108 14.89 24.54 -16.80
N ALA A 109 15.77 24.52 -15.82
CA ALA A 109 16.67 25.64 -15.52
C ALA A 109 17.62 25.92 -16.69
N VAL A 110 18.16 24.89 -17.32
CA VAL A 110 18.96 25.01 -18.54
C VAL A 110 18.16 25.63 -19.68
N SER A 111 16.99 25.08 -19.98
CA SER A 111 16.14 25.53 -21.09
C SER A 111 15.64 26.98 -20.93
N ASN A 112 15.50 27.44 -19.70
CA ASN A 112 15.09 28.82 -19.38
C ASN A 112 16.26 29.79 -19.23
N ASN A 113 17.50 29.37 -19.46
CA ASN A 113 18.71 30.15 -19.22
C ASN A 113 18.83 30.69 -17.77
N TRP A 114 18.46 29.87 -16.80
CA TRP A 114 18.56 30.23 -15.37
C TRP A 114 19.93 29.86 -14.78
N LEU A 115 20.82 29.26 -15.55
CA LEU A 115 22.13 28.84 -15.13
C LEU A 115 23.24 29.76 -15.66
N SER A 116 24.25 29.97 -14.84
CA SER A 116 25.48 30.63 -15.23
C SER A 116 26.19 29.84 -16.32
N LYS A 117 26.66 30.56 -17.32
CA LYS A 117 27.48 30.02 -18.44
C LYS A 117 28.97 29.99 -18.12
N ASP A 118 29.30 29.94 -16.84
CA ASP A 118 30.71 29.86 -16.39
C ASP A 118 31.26 28.46 -16.70
N THR A 119 32.28 28.40 -17.51
CA THR A 119 32.99 27.17 -17.89
C THR A 119 33.82 26.57 -16.78
N LEU A 120 34.10 27.35 -15.71
CA LEU A 120 34.86 26.92 -14.54
C LEU A 120 33.99 26.38 -13.40
N LEU A 121 32.67 26.39 -13.55
CA LEU A 121 31.75 25.91 -12.53
C LEU A 121 31.85 24.39 -12.39
N ASN A 122 32.64 23.94 -11.43
CA ASN A 122 32.90 22.51 -11.17
C ASN A 122 32.22 22.00 -9.89
N THR A 123 31.03 22.50 -9.61
CA THR A 123 30.21 22.02 -8.50
C THR A 123 29.02 21.25 -9.05
N PRO A 124 28.76 20.01 -8.59
CA PRO A 124 27.63 19.23 -9.09
C PRO A 124 26.30 19.80 -8.56
N ALA A 125 25.29 19.75 -9.40
CA ALA A 125 23.92 19.87 -8.97
C ALA A 125 23.51 18.58 -8.24
N LEU A 126 22.80 18.72 -7.12
CA LEU A 126 22.39 17.60 -6.28
C LEU A 126 20.85 17.54 -6.20
N TYR A 127 20.33 16.35 -6.33
CA TYR A 127 18.93 16.03 -6.07
C TYR A 127 18.86 14.91 -5.03
N ASN A 128 18.06 15.10 -4.00
CA ASN A 128 17.80 14.09 -2.99
C ASN A 128 16.31 13.92 -2.83
N GLU A 129 15.85 12.68 -2.82
CA GLU A 129 14.47 12.31 -2.56
C GLU A 129 14.43 11.22 -1.49
N ARG A 130 13.50 11.37 -0.55
CA ARG A 130 13.23 10.38 0.48
C ARG A 130 11.74 10.25 0.69
N GLU A 131 11.27 9.02 0.60
CA GLU A 131 9.90 8.64 0.91
C GLU A 131 9.91 7.61 2.03
N ASP A 132 9.17 7.89 3.07
CA ASP A 132 8.91 6.97 4.18
C ASP A 132 7.40 6.72 4.25
N LEU A 133 6.99 5.46 4.18
CA LEU A 133 5.62 5.00 4.41
C LEU A 133 5.62 4.04 5.57
N SER A 134 4.87 4.35 6.61
CA SER A 134 4.68 3.48 7.77
C SER A 134 3.20 3.22 7.98
N ILE A 135 2.84 1.95 8.05
CA ILE A 135 1.48 1.49 8.30
C ILE A 135 1.50 0.67 9.56
N ARG A 136 0.66 1.04 10.52
CA ARG A 136 0.44 0.28 11.75
C ARG A 136 -1.04 -0.01 11.91
N SER A 137 -1.38 -1.25 12.16
CA SER A 137 -2.77 -1.64 12.37
C SER A 137 -2.88 -2.60 13.55
N LEU A 138 -3.85 -2.31 14.40
CA LEU A 138 -4.26 -3.18 15.48
C LEU A 138 -5.59 -3.83 15.11
N VAL A 139 -5.61 -5.15 15.09
CA VAL A 139 -6.78 -5.95 14.73
C VAL A 139 -7.13 -6.92 15.85
N GLU A 140 -8.39 -6.92 16.26
CA GLU A 140 -8.96 -7.87 17.22
C GLU A 140 -10.11 -8.64 16.53
N PRO A 141 -9.82 -9.72 15.79
CA PRO A 141 -10.83 -10.44 15.01
C PRO A 141 -11.88 -11.13 15.88
N PHE A 142 -11.52 -11.46 17.11
CA PHE A 142 -12.44 -11.98 18.12
C PHE A 142 -11.91 -11.68 19.53
N PRO A 143 -12.78 -11.69 20.56
CA PRO A 143 -12.40 -11.37 21.93
C PRO A 143 -11.23 -12.24 22.43
N GLY A 144 -10.18 -11.59 22.93
CA GLY A 144 -8.99 -12.25 23.46
C GLY A 144 -7.86 -12.50 22.45
N MET A 145 -8.03 -12.20 21.17
CA MET A 145 -6.97 -12.25 20.16
C MET A 145 -6.64 -10.86 19.65
N ARG A 146 -5.42 -10.43 19.92
CA ARG A 146 -4.88 -9.15 19.46
C ARG A 146 -3.74 -9.39 18.48
N MET A 147 -3.78 -8.74 17.34
CA MET A 147 -2.76 -8.80 16.29
C MET A 147 -2.29 -7.38 15.96
N ASP A 148 -0.99 -7.18 16.02
CA ASP A 148 -0.32 -5.93 15.65
C ASP A 148 0.37 -6.12 14.29
N PHE A 149 -0.03 -5.35 13.29
CA PHE A 149 0.57 -5.35 11.96
C PHE A 149 1.39 -4.09 11.77
N ASN A 150 2.65 -4.24 11.41
CA ASN A 150 3.54 -3.16 11.08
C ASN A 150 4.12 -3.40 9.68
N ALA A 151 4.06 -2.39 8.84
CA ALA A 151 4.68 -2.39 7.52
C ALA A 151 5.38 -1.05 7.30
N ASP A 152 6.66 -1.09 7.00
CA ASP A 152 7.47 0.08 6.74
C ASP A 152 8.10 -0.06 5.35
N ARG A 153 8.01 1.00 4.55
CA ARG A 153 8.69 1.14 3.27
C ARG A 153 9.49 2.42 3.30
N ARG A 154 10.75 2.33 2.95
CA ARG A 154 11.63 3.48 2.77
C ARG A 154 12.23 3.44 1.38
N PHE A 155 12.18 4.57 0.71
CA PHE A 155 12.84 4.81 -0.56
C PHE A 155 13.71 6.05 -0.44
N THR A 156 14.94 5.97 -0.91
CA THR A 156 15.83 7.12 -1.01
C THR A 156 16.50 7.10 -2.37
N GLU A 157 16.56 8.26 -3.02
CA GLU A 157 17.29 8.45 -4.26
C GLU A 157 18.13 9.71 -4.12
N ALA A 158 19.38 9.63 -4.53
CA ALA A 158 20.28 10.77 -4.64
C ALA A 158 20.85 10.79 -6.05
N ALA A 159 20.78 11.93 -6.71
CA ALA A 159 21.38 12.14 -8.02
C ALA A 159 22.32 13.34 -7.98
N SER A 160 23.45 13.21 -8.66
CA SER A 160 24.39 14.29 -8.89
C SER A 160 24.64 14.42 -10.38
N SER A 161 24.75 15.64 -10.86
CA SER A 161 25.05 15.94 -12.27
C SER A 161 25.80 17.24 -12.38
N TYR A 162 26.72 17.32 -13.33
CA TYR A 162 27.42 18.56 -13.63
C TYR A 162 26.71 19.32 -14.74
N TYR A 163 26.52 20.60 -14.56
CA TYR A 163 25.95 21.51 -15.56
C TYR A 163 26.99 22.57 -15.90
N ILE A 164 27.98 22.17 -16.69
CA ILE A 164 29.11 23.01 -17.12
C ILE A 164 28.82 23.48 -18.54
N ALA A 165 28.84 24.79 -18.76
CA ALA A 165 28.71 25.34 -20.11
C ALA A 165 29.95 25.09 -20.96
N ASP A 166 29.74 24.87 -22.25
CA ASP A 166 30.83 24.89 -23.24
C ASP A 166 31.18 26.33 -23.60
N TYR A 167 32.23 26.51 -24.45
CA TYR A 167 32.64 27.81 -24.91
C TYR A 167 31.57 28.57 -25.71
N ASN A 168 30.56 27.87 -26.22
CA ASN A 168 29.42 28.44 -26.93
C ASN A 168 28.25 28.78 -25.98
N GLY A 169 28.39 28.48 -24.68
CA GLY A 169 27.36 28.70 -23.68
C GLY A 169 26.22 27.66 -23.68
N ASN A 170 26.45 26.49 -24.29
CA ASN A 170 25.51 25.36 -24.24
C ASN A 170 25.88 24.42 -23.11
N PHE A 171 24.94 23.59 -22.68
CA PHE A 171 25.12 22.57 -21.65
C PHE A 171 25.03 21.18 -22.27
N PRO A 172 26.11 20.64 -22.85
CA PRO A 172 26.08 19.37 -23.54
C PRO A 172 25.88 18.21 -22.58
N ASP A 173 25.12 17.20 -23.02
CA ASP A 173 24.87 16.00 -22.22
C ASP A 173 26.15 15.21 -21.90
N SER A 174 27.17 15.30 -22.75
CA SER A 174 28.43 14.63 -22.57
C SER A 174 29.20 15.08 -21.32
N THR A 175 28.96 16.29 -20.83
CA THR A 175 29.61 16.84 -19.62
C THR A 175 28.83 16.62 -18.33
N ARG A 176 27.58 16.16 -18.42
CA ARG A 176 26.68 16.06 -17.26
C ARG A 176 27.11 15.01 -16.25
N ASN A 177 27.79 13.95 -16.65
CA ASN A 177 28.28 12.85 -15.80
C ASN A 177 27.28 12.52 -14.66
N ARG A 178 26.05 12.16 -15.04
CA ARG A 178 24.96 11.92 -14.11
C ARG A 178 25.19 10.63 -13.33
N ILE A 179 25.27 10.73 -12.01
CA ILE A 179 25.38 9.61 -11.09
C ILE A 179 24.08 9.54 -10.29
N ILE A 180 23.42 8.39 -10.30
CA ILE A 180 22.22 8.13 -9.51
C ILE A 180 22.52 7.01 -8.55
N THR A 181 22.22 7.22 -7.28
CA THR A 181 22.31 6.23 -6.21
C THR A 181 20.94 6.13 -5.55
N GLY A 182 20.54 4.92 -5.22
CA GLY A 182 19.26 4.70 -4.58
C GLY A 182 19.32 3.57 -3.56
N ASN A 183 18.45 3.62 -2.57
CA ASN A 183 18.24 2.57 -1.61
C ASN A 183 16.73 2.35 -1.41
N PHE A 184 16.35 1.10 -1.44
CA PHE A 184 14.97 0.68 -1.18
C PHE A 184 14.97 -0.34 -0.05
N SER A 185 14.18 -0.08 0.98
CA SER A 185 13.98 -0.99 2.10
C SER A 185 12.48 -1.17 2.34
N ILE A 186 12.06 -2.41 2.49
CA ILE A 186 10.69 -2.75 2.85
C ILE A 186 10.71 -3.79 3.96
N SER A 187 9.91 -3.55 4.99
CA SER A 187 9.66 -4.49 6.06
C SER A 187 8.17 -4.79 6.08
N VAL A 188 7.82 -6.04 5.80
CA VAL A 188 6.45 -6.53 5.82
C VAL A 188 6.41 -7.85 6.58
N ILE A 189 5.24 -8.22 7.07
CA ILE A 189 5.04 -9.54 7.65
C ILE A 189 5.24 -10.57 6.55
N SER A 190 6.32 -11.34 6.63
CA SER A 190 6.52 -12.48 5.75
C SER A 190 5.82 -13.70 6.33
N TRP A 191 4.80 -14.21 5.67
CA TRP A 191 4.20 -15.51 5.97
C TRP A 191 5.03 -16.60 5.30
N GLY A 192 5.90 -17.22 6.07
CA GLY A 192 6.70 -18.36 5.61
C GLY A 192 6.91 -19.33 6.76
N LYS A 193 7.11 -20.61 6.44
CA LYS A 193 7.53 -21.59 7.44
C LYS A 193 8.92 -21.19 7.94
N LYS A 194 8.99 -20.53 9.10
CA LYS A 194 10.27 -20.17 9.75
C LYS A 194 11.09 -21.36 10.20
N PHE A 195 10.48 -22.55 10.28
CA PHE A 195 11.15 -23.78 10.70
C PHE A 195 11.22 -24.75 9.53
N LYS A 196 12.37 -24.87 8.88
CA LYS A 196 12.69 -26.03 8.06
C LYS A 196 12.87 -27.23 8.98
N LYS A 197 12.14 -28.32 8.72
CA LYS A 197 12.40 -29.59 9.37
C LYS A 197 13.87 -29.93 9.10
N ILE A 198 14.68 -30.02 10.14
CA ILE A 198 16.06 -30.50 10.04
C ILE A 198 15.91 -31.99 9.69
N SER A 199 16.21 -32.36 8.46
CA SER A 199 16.35 -33.78 8.12
C SER A 199 17.61 -34.27 8.84
N HIS A 200 17.43 -35.17 9.79
CA HIS A 200 18.55 -35.89 10.38
C HIS A 200 19.28 -36.60 9.25
N PHE A 201 20.54 -36.25 9.07
CA PHE A 201 21.47 -36.97 8.22
C PHE A 201 21.72 -38.31 8.89
N ASN A 202 21.10 -39.39 8.35
CA ASN A 202 21.50 -40.73 8.72
C ASN A 202 22.90 -41.00 8.15
N ARG A 203 23.84 -41.24 9.05
CA ARG A 203 25.16 -41.84 8.72
C ARG A 203 24.99 -43.28 8.32
#